data_863ee5cb8cc6541145f7798e3e080965
#
_entry.id   863ee5cb8cc6541145f7798e3e080965
#
_cell.length_a   1.000
_cell.length_b   1.000
_cell.length_c   1.000
_cell.angle_alpha   90.00
_cell.angle_beta   90.00
_cell.angle_gamma   90.00
#
_symmetry.space_group_name_H-M   'P 1'
#
loop_
_entity.id
_entity.type
_entity.pdbx_description
1 polymer ?
#
loop_
_entity_poly.entity_id
_entity_poly.type
_entity_poly.pdbx_seq_one_letter_code
_entity_poly.pdbx_strand_id
1 'polypeptide(L)'
;MTQAWRRHFTGLHLAALALWALVACAGCVWLASARLQQLHAAFETDARIVHRLLSQRVVQHDAVMSTLALLQPPPAQGSTAASGTGGDATAPAATLPRLPSVYPQILSVLQRPAGGAWPAALQAPLAAAEAASRRSGHPEMALLDLSAGRFYLVLGSTPASHALQIDLRATVPQDEWPMDMATSPVRVTLEHAGAAFVVQPGRLGGGLGWSYEFHKLLAAASQPLDVVARRQVGMAELPWLAMLGWCVLTAALWAGGVAWWRQRVARQRAEELLRLGQVARLNTLGELAAGMAHELNQPLTALLSSTQAAQRLLADETPDLATAQTAMARAVEQARRATAVVGRLRRLVERPDLAGQAQPLAPAAAVQDVLHLLEPEMAQRGVAPTVAVAADLPAVLAEPVALQQIVHNLLMNALQALDQVPPTERQLALRLWMPDAAHVALSVRDHGPGVPPEARAHLFEPFYTTRTGGLGLGLTLCESLAQAMGASLVLAPQPSSASARGAEFVLTLPAAPGTAPLQPAQPLSASAP
;
A
#
# COMPACT_ATOMS: atom_id res chain seq x y z
N MET A 1 -11.01 -3.83 -24.77
CA MET A 1 -10.88 -4.70 -23.56
C MET A 1 -12.27 -5.09 -23.12
N THR A 2 -12.63 -6.36 -23.28
CA THR A 2 -13.98 -6.89 -23.11
C THR A 2 -14.45 -6.84 -21.66
N GLN A 3 -15.75 -6.60 -21.42
CA GLN A 3 -16.41 -6.58 -20.09
C GLN A 3 -16.13 -7.87 -19.27
N ALA A 4 -15.88 -8.99 -19.91
CA ALA A 4 -15.51 -10.26 -19.28
C ALA A 4 -14.16 -10.16 -18.50
N TRP A 5 -13.18 -9.46 -19.03
CA TRP A 5 -11.87 -9.29 -18.41
C TRP A 5 -11.94 -8.40 -17.15
N ARG A 6 -12.78 -7.37 -17.16
CA ARG A 6 -13.04 -6.54 -15.96
C ARG A 6 -13.70 -7.34 -14.84
N ARG A 7 -14.62 -8.26 -15.14
CA ARG A 7 -15.30 -9.11 -14.15
C ARG A 7 -14.35 -10.14 -13.51
N HIS A 8 -13.43 -10.73 -14.25
CA HIS A 8 -12.41 -11.63 -13.69
C HIS A 8 -11.42 -10.88 -12.78
N PHE A 9 -11.03 -9.66 -13.13
CA PHE A 9 -10.10 -8.85 -12.34
C PHE A 9 -10.72 -8.39 -11.01
N THR A 10 -12.00 -7.97 -11.02
CA THR A 10 -12.72 -7.62 -9.79
C THR A 10 -12.95 -8.83 -8.89
N GLY A 11 -13.22 -10.01 -9.46
CA GLY A 11 -13.36 -11.26 -8.71
C GLY A 11 -12.09 -11.67 -7.97
N LEU A 12 -10.94 -11.57 -8.61
CA LEU A 12 -9.64 -11.91 -8.00
C LEU A 12 -9.27 -10.97 -6.85
N HIS A 13 -9.55 -9.67 -6.99
CA HIS A 13 -9.32 -8.68 -5.93
C HIS A 13 -10.26 -8.89 -4.74
N LEU A 14 -11.52 -9.23 -4.98
CA LEU A 14 -12.49 -9.56 -3.93
C LEU A 14 -12.08 -10.83 -3.18
N ALA A 15 -11.65 -11.87 -3.86
CA ALA A 15 -11.14 -13.09 -3.25
C ALA A 15 -9.89 -12.85 -2.39
N ALA A 16 -8.95 -12.05 -2.88
CA ALA A 16 -7.74 -11.68 -2.15
C ALA A 16 -8.05 -10.83 -0.91
N LEU A 17 -9.01 -9.92 -1.00
CA LEU A 17 -9.47 -9.11 0.12
C LEU A 17 -10.21 -9.96 1.16
N ALA A 18 -11.02 -10.91 0.73
CA ALA A 18 -11.70 -11.86 1.60
C ALA A 18 -10.68 -12.76 2.35
N LEU A 19 -9.65 -13.24 1.65
CA LEU A 19 -8.58 -14.03 2.25
C LEU A 19 -7.80 -13.20 3.30
N TRP A 20 -7.47 -11.95 2.99
CA TRP A 20 -6.84 -11.04 3.95
C TRP A 20 -7.72 -10.83 5.18
N ALA A 21 -9.02 -10.56 5.00
CA ALA A 21 -9.96 -10.36 6.10
C ALA A 21 -10.03 -11.60 6.99
N LEU A 22 -10.03 -12.80 6.39
CA LEU A 22 -10.03 -14.07 7.12
C LEU A 22 -8.75 -14.24 7.94
N VAL A 23 -7.58 -13.96 7.40
CA VAL A 23 -6.30 -14.03 8.12
C VAL A 23 -6.24 -13.00 9.25
N ALA A 24 -6.71 -11.77 9.01
CA ALA A 24 -6.77 -10.72 10.02
C ALA A 24 -7.71 -11.13 11.18
N CYS A 25 -8.92 -11.60 10.87
CA CYS A 25 -9.87 -12.09 11.87
C CYS A 25 -9.32 -13.30 12.65
N ALA A 26 -8.73 -14.28 11.99
CA ALA A 26 -8.17 -15.46 12.63
C ALA A 26 -7.05 -15.08 13.63
N GLY A 27 -6.18 -14.17 13.27
CA GLY A 27 -5.14 -13.66 14.17
C GLY A 27 -5.70 -12.88 15.36
N CYS A 28 -6.72 -12.05 15.14
CA CYS A 28 -7.41 -11.34 16.23
C CYS A 28 -8.08 -12.32 17.21
N VAL A 29 -8.78 -13.33 16.70
CA VAL A 29 -9.41 -14.38 17.52
C VAL A 29 -8.35 -15.15 18.29
N TRP A 30 -7.23 -15.50 17.67
CA TRP A 30 -6.13 -16.18 18.33
C TRP A 30 -5.51 -15.33 19.46
N LEU A 31 -5.24 -14.06 19.23
CA LEU A 31 -4.72 -13.13 20.24
C LEU A 31 -5.68 -12.95 21.41
N ALA A 32 -6.98 -12.80 21.12
CA ALA A 32 -8.01 -12.69 22.15
C ALA A 32 -8.12 -13.97 22.98
N SER A 33 -8.15 -15.14 22.33
CA SER A 33 -8.24 -16.44 23.02
C SER A 33 -7.01 -16.71 23.89
N ALA A 34 -5.81 -16.41 23.39
CA ALA A 34 -4.58 -16.55 24.16
C ALA A 34 -4.59 -15.66 25.43
N ARG A 35 -5.06 -14.41 25.29
CA ARG A 35 -5.19 -13.50 26.43
C ARG A 35 -6.22 -14.00 27.45
N LEU A 36 -7.38 -14.46 26.98
CA LEU A 36 -8.42 -15.02 27.86
C LEU A 36 -7.93 -16.27 28.62
N GLN A 37 -7.21 -17.16 27.93
CA GLN A 37 -6.59 -18.32 28.58
C GLN A 37 -5.56 -17.92 29.65
N GLN A 38 -4.75 -16.91 29.37
CA GLN A 38 -3.78 -16.39 30.33
C GLN A 38 -4.48 -15.81 31.58
N LEU A 39 -5.54 -15.02 31.38
CA LEU A 39 -6.33 -14.45 32.48
C LEU A 39 -7.05 -15.52 33.29
N HIS A 40 -7.55 -16.57 32.63
CA HIS A 40 -8.19 -17.73 33.31
C HIS A 40 -7.18 -18.51 34.15
N ALA A 41 -6.01 -18.83 33.62
CA ALA A 41 -4.96 -19.55 34.34
C ALA A 41 -4.44 -18.75 35.55
N ALA A 42 -4.28 -17.41 35.43
CA ALA A 42 -3.94 -16.56 36.55
C ALA A 42 -5.05 -16.60 37.64
N PHE A 43 -6.32 -16.44 37.23
CA PHE A 43 -7.46 -16.53 38.12
C PHE A 43 -7.52 -17.85 38.87
N GLU A 44 -7.37 -19.01 38.19
CA GLU A 44 -7.35 -20.31 38.84
C GLU A 44 -6.21 -20.46 39.85
N THR A 45 -5.03 -19.93 39.51
CA THR A 45 -3.88 -19.99 40.42
C THR A 45 -4.16 -19.19 41.69
N ASP A 46 -4.64 -17.95 41.56
CA ASP A 46 -4.99 -17.13 42.71
C ASP A 46 -6.11 -17.77 43.57
N ALA A 47 -7.16 -18.28 42.93
CA ALA A 47 -8.26 -18.96 43.63
C ALA A 47 -7.79 -20.18 44.41
N ARG A 48 -6.88 -21.00 43.85
CA ARG A 48 -6.29 -22.16 44.53
C ARG A 48 -5.43 -21.74 45.72
N ILE A 49 -4.66 -20.64 45.59
CA ILE A 49 -3.88 -20.11 46.71
C ILE A 49 -4.81 -19.62 47.83
N VAL A 50 -5.85 -18.86 47.49
CA VAL A 50 -6.89 -18.40 48.44
C VAL A 50 -7.52 -19.60 49.18
N HIS A 51 -7.99 -20.60 48.44
CA HIS A 51 -8.56 -21.81 49.05
C HIS A 51 -7.59 -22.53 49.99
N ARG A 52 -6.31 -22.65 49.60
CA ARG A 52 -5.27 -23.28 50.44
C ARG A 52 -5.04 -22.50 51.72
N LEU A 53 -4.91 -21.17 51.65
CA LEU A 53 -4.69 -20.31 52.81
C LEU A 53 -5.84 -20.38 53.80
N LEU A 54 -7.08 -20.27 53.32
CA LEU A 54 -8.28 -20.38 54.17
C LEU A 54 -8.43 -21.79 54.75
N SER A 55 -8.15 -22.83 53.98
CA SER A 55 -8.17 -24.21 54.47
C SER A 55 -7.14 -24.47 55.57
N GLN A 56 -5.94 -23.90 55.46
CA GLN A 56 -4.93 -23.99 56.51
C GLN A 56 -5.39 -23.33 57.82
N ARG A 57 -6.06 -22.19 57.75
CA ARG A 57 -6.61 -21.50 58.94
C ARG A 57 -7.72 -22.29 59.59
N VAL A 58 -8.61 -22.89 58.81
CA VAL A 58 -9.70 -23.72 59.32
C VAL A 58 -9.19 -25.01 60.01
N VAL A 59 -8.19 -25.67 59.41
CA VAL A 59 -7.53 -26.83 60.04
C VAL A 59 -6.79 -26.40 61.33
N GLN A 60 -6.23 -25.19 61.37
CA GLN A 60 -5.62 -24.63 62.57
C GLN A 60 -6.66 -24.46 63.70
N HIS A 61 -7.90 -24.04 63.40
CA HIS A 61 -8.96 -23.93 64.38
C HIS A 61 -9.27 -25.31 65.01
N ASP A 62 -9.36 -26.35 64.20
CA ASP A 62 -9.58 -27.72 64.68
C ASP A 62 -8.42 -28.24 65.55
N ALA A 63 -7.18 -27.91 65.17
CA ALA A 63 -6.00 -28.26 65.96
C ALA A 63 -6.00 -27.57 67.35
N VAL A 64 -6.37 -26.26 67.37
CA VAL A 64 -6.51 -25.52 68.63
C VAL A 64 -7.58 -26.13 69.51
N MET A 65 -8.74 -26.50 68.95
CA MET A 65 -9.82 -27.16 69.66
C MET A 65 -9.40 -28.52 70.27
N SER A 66 -8.70 -29.29 69.46
CA SER A 66 -8.19 -30.59 69.92
C SER A 66 -7.17 -30.48 71.05
N THR A 67 -6.29 -29.47 70.94
CA THR A 67 -5.29 -29.17 71.96
C THR A 67 -5.93 -28.72 73.28
N LEU A 68 -6.96 -27.89 73.19
CA LEU A 68 -7.73 -27.48 74.38
C LEU A 68 -8.37 -28.62 75.12
N ALA A 69 -8.89 -29.58 74.36
CA ALA A 69 -9.47 -30.78 74.95
C ALA A 69 -8.42 -31.69 75.61
N LEU A 70 -7.21 -31.78 75.12
CA LEU A 70 -6.10 -32.56 75.65
C LEU A 70 -5.43 -31.92 76.88
N LEU A 71 -5.37 -30.59 76.94
CA LEU A 71 -4.74 -29.85 78.05
C LEU A 71 -5.59 -29.84 79.34
N GLN A 72 -6.74 -30.49 79.37
CA GLN A 72 -7.57 -30.55 80.59
C GLN A 72 -6.90 -31.48 81.61
N PRO A 73 -6.78 -31.03 82.88
CA PRO A 73 -6.33 -31.91 83.91
C PRO A 73 -7.32 -33.11 84.05
N PRO A 74 -6.82 -34.32 84.28
CA PRO A 74 -7.72 -35.47 84.53
C PRO A 74 -8.65 -35.15 85.71
N PRO A 75 -9.87 -35.64 85.68
CA PRO A 75 -10.79 -35.45 86.81
C PRO A 75 -10.11 -35.93 88.08
N ALA A 76 -10.01 -35.08 89.07
CA ALA A 76 -9.42 -35.46 90.38
C ALA A 76 -10.13 -36.67 90.90
N GLN A 77 -9.51 -37.84 90.73
CA GLN A 77 -9.94 -39.07 91.40
C GLN A 77 -9.55 -38.95 92.87
N GLY A 78 -10.61 -38.76 93.72
CA GLY A 78 -10.47 -38.92 95.11
C GLY A 78 -10.03 -37.70 95.95
N SER A 79 -10.97 -36.86 96.24
CA SER A 79 -10.99 -36.23 97.55
C SER A 79 -12.33 -36.55 98.20
N THR A 80 -12.27 -37.52 99.08
CA THR A 80 -13.33 -37.86 100.01
C THR A 80 -13.70 -36.63 100.85
N ALA A 81 -14.95 -36.27 100.78
CA ALA A 81 -15.80 -35.69 101.81
C ALA A 81 -15.16 -34.64 102.76
N ALA A 82 -15.42 -33.39 102.52
CA ALA A 82 -15.76 -32.45 103.55
C ALA A 82 -17.13 -31.86 103.27
N SER A 83 -18.10 -32.26 104.06
CA SER A 83 -19.46 -31.76 104.09
C SER A 83 -19.48 -30.28 104.42
N GLY A 84 -20.05 -29.46 103.54
CA GLY A 84 -20.27 -28.03 103.77
C GLY A 84 -21.19 -27.43 102.71
N THR A 85 -22.47 -27.39 103.09
CA THR A 85 -23.53 -26.45 102.69
C THR A 85 -23.70 -26.09 101.19
N GLY A 86 -24.91 -26.41 100.73
CA GLY A 86 -25.61 -26.08 99.52
C GLY A 86 -25.16 -24.82 98.79
N GLY A 87 -24.61 -25.03 97.60
CA GLY A 87 -24.36 -24.02 96.63
C GLY A 87 -24.62 -24.58 95.24
N ASP A 88 -25.52 -24.02 94.58
CA ASP A 88 -26.06 -24.28 93.27
C ASP A 88 -24.95 -24.72 92.27
N ALA A 89 -25.03 -25.98 91.85
CA ALA A 89 -23.98 -26.65 91.07
C ALA A 89 -23.98 -26.31 89.56
N THR A 90 -24.35 -25.15 89.23
CA THR A 90 -24.20 -24.64 87.81
C THR A 90 -23.09 -23.62 87.76
N ALA A 91 -21.79 -24.07 87.75
CA ALA A 91 -20.69 -23.20 87.50
C ALA A 91 -20.82 -22.66 86.04
N PRO A 92 -20.83 -21.33 85.85
CA PRO A 92 -20.93 -20.77 84.53
C PRO A 92 -19.65 -21.07 83.73
N ALA A 93 -19.79 -21.18 82.42
CA ALA A 93 -18.67 -21.39 81.52
C ALA A 93 -17.57 -20.31 81.75
N ALA A 94 -16.34 -20.76 82.01
CA ALA A 94 -15.22 -19.86 82.24
C ALA A 94 -14.64 -19.37 80.86
N THR A 95 -14.22 -18.16 80.80
CA THR A 95 -13.55 -17.61 79.62
C THR A 95 -12.04 -17.72 79.79
N LEU A 96 -11.32 -18.27 78.77
CA LEU A 96 -9.87 -18.40 78.77
C LEU A 96 -9.25 -17.17 78.06
N PRO A 97 -8.64 -16.22 78.78
CA PRO A 97 -8.32 -14.90 78.26
C PRO A 97 -7.05 -14.85 77.39
N ARG A 98 -6.22 -15.91 77.32
CA ARG A 98 -4.90 -15.84 76.66
C ARG A 98 -4.89 -16.27 75.18
N LEU A 99 -5.85 -17.03 74.69
CA LEU A 99 -5.90 -17.52 73.30
C LEU A 99 -6.12 -16.41 72.27
N PRO A 100 -6.99 -15.40 72.50
CA PRO A 100 -7.17 -14.28 71.54
C PRO A 100 -5.91 -13.46 71.31
N SER A 101 -4.96 -13.43 72.23
CA SER A 101 -3.70 -12.68 72.06
C SER A 101 -2.71 -13.43 71.14
N VAL A 102 -2.84 -14.72 70.99
CA VAL A 102 -1.99 -15.57 70.12
C VAL A 102 -2.67 -15.84 68.75
N TYR A 103 -3.99 -15.95 68.76
CA TYR A 103 -4.80 -16.23 67.59
C TYR A 103 -5.86 -15.13 67.39
N PRO A 104 -5.55 -14.04 66.69
CA PRO A 104 -6.46 -12.89 66.54
C PRO A 104 -7.86 -13.23 66.00
N GLN A 105 -7.96 -14.32 65.23
CA GLN A 105 -9.23 -14.81 64.69
C GLN A 105 -10.15 -15.42 65.75
N ILE A 106 -9.65 -15.77 66.95
CA ILE A 106 -10.43 -16.32 68.05
C ILE A 106 -10.81 -15.16 68.98
N LEU A 107 -12.08 -14.74 68.96
CA LEU A 107 -12.55 -13.63 69.76
C LEU A 107 -12.74 -14.01 71.27
N SER A 108 -13.23 -15.17 71.53
CA SER A 108 -13.48 -15.68 72.90
C SER A 108 -13.45 -17.23 72.96
N VAL A 109 -13.10 -17.73 74.13
CA VAL A 109 -13.11 -19.17 74.37
C VAL A 109 -14.01 -19.39 75.60
N LEU A 110 -15.07 -20.14 75.38
CA LEU A 110 -15.99 -20.59 76.43
C LEU A 110 -15.68 -22.03 76.79
N GLN A 111 -15.61 -22.32 78.10
CA GLN A 111 -15.43 -23.64 78.62
C GLN A 111 -16.65 -24.01 79.53
N ARG A 112 -17.29 -25.12 79.22
CA ARG A 112 -18.41 -25.64 79.99
C ARG A 112 -18.00 -26.96 80.68
N PRO A 113 -17.85 -26.99 82.03
CA PRO A 113 -17.57 -28.20 82.75
C PRO A 113 -18.75 -29.20 82.69
N ALA A 114 -18.50 -30.45 83.03
CA ALA A 114 -19.55 -31.48 83.11
C ALA A 114 -20.62 -31.06 84.10
N GLY A 115 -21.88 -31.08 83.68
CA GLY A 115 -23.01 -30.60 84.48
C GLY A 115 -23.26 -29.12 84.52
N GLY A 116 -22.34 -28.27 83.93
CA GLY A 116 -22.54 -26.86 83.82
C GLY A 116 -23.45 -26.44 82.64
N ALA A 117 -23.78 -25.13 82.54
CA ALA A 117 -24.60 -24.59 81.49
C ALA A 117 -23.80 -23.62 80.63
N TRP A 118 -24.11 -23.54 79.33
CA TRP A 118 -23.66 -22.48 78.49
C TRP A 118 -24.30 -21.12 78.87
N PRO A 119 -23.76 -19.96 78.49
CA PRO A 119 -24.40 -18.67 78.70
C PRO A 119 -25.86 -18.71 78.23
N ALA A 120 -26.80 -18.15 79.04
CA ALA A 120 -28.23 -18.20 78.78
C ALA A 120 -28.64 -17.83 77.35
N ALA A 121 -28.05 -16.78 76.78
CA ALA A 121 -28.33 -16.33 75.43
C ALA A 121 -27.84 -17.31 74.34
N LEU A 122 -26.87 -18.19 74.64
CA LEU A 122 -26.23 -19.13 73.71
C LEU A 122 -26.56 -20.60 74.02
N GLN A 123 -27.31 -20.84 75.05
CA GLN A 123 -27.56 -22.18 75.61
C GLN A 123 -28.08 -23.18 74.57
N ALA A 124 -29.17 -22.88 73.89
CA ALA A 124 -29.81 -23.81 72.97
C ALA A 124 -28.93 -24.15 71.74
N PRO A 125 -28.34 -23.15 71.00
CA PRO A 125 -27.52 -23.41 69.82
C PRO A 125 -26.19 -24.11 70.16
N LEU A 126 -25.53 -23.73 71.28
CA LEU A 126 -24.26 -24.37 71.66
C LEU A 126 -24.49 -25.81 72.21
N ALA A 127 -25.57 -26.06 72.90
CA ALA A 127 -25.91 -27.40 73.39
C ALA A 127 -26.25 -28.34 72.22
N ALA A 128 -26.93 -27.86 71.18
CA ALA A 128 -27.24 -28.65 70.00
C ALA A 128 -25.96 -29.02 69.21
N ALA A 129 -25.04 -28.03 69.01
CA ALA A 129 -23.76 -28.27 68.37
C ALA A 129 -22.86 -29.21 69.21
N GLU A 130 -22.86 -29.09 70.54
CA GLU A 130 -22.13 -29.99 71.41
C GLU A 130 -22.62 -31.40 71.29
N ALA A 131 -23.93 -31.59 71.26
CA ALA A 131 -24.50 -32.92 71.07
C ALA A 131 -24.20 -33.51 69.69
N ALA A 132 -24.16 -32.69 68.67
CA ALA A 132 -23.70 -33.07 67.32
C ALA A 132 -22.22 -33.44 67.31
N SER A 133 -21.37 -32.62 67.91
CA SER A 133 -19.93 -32.86 68.04
C SER A 133 -19.59 -34.16 68.81
N ARG A 134 -20.34 -34.48 69.86
CA ARG A 134 -20.16 -35.75 70.57
C ARG A 134 -20.54 -36.99 69.75
N ARG A 135 -21.46 -36.84 68.79
CA ARG A 135 -21.82 -37.93 67.85
C ARG A 135 -20.84 -38.07 66.71
N SER A 136 -20.37 -36.96 66.14
CA SER A 136 -19.47 -36.95 65.02
C SER A 136 -17.99 -37.17 65.40
N GLY A 137 -17.64 -36.87 66.66
CA GLY A 137 -16.23 -36.83 67.11
C GLY A 137 -15.42 -35.64 66.63
N HIS A 138 -16.06 -34.71 65.97
CA HIS A 138 -15.42 -33.50 65.40
C HIS A 138 -16.05 -32.25 65.99
N PRO A 139 -15.32 -31.10 65.95
CA PRO A 139 -15.93 -29.79 66.20
C PRO A 139 -17.11 -29.55 65.28
N GLU A 140 -18.15 -28.86 65.77
CA GLU A 140 -19.36 -28.56 65.01
C GLU A 140 -19.61 -27.03 65.02
N MET A 141 -20.05 -26.48 63.90
CA MET A 141 -20.39 -25.06 63.76
C MET A 141 -21.74 -24.75 64.42
N ALA A 142 -21.80 -23.62 65.13
CA ALA A 142 -23.03 -23.11 65.70
C ALA A 142 -23.13 -21.59 65.47
N LEU A 143 -24.35 -21.05 65.42
CA LEU A 143 -24.63 -19.61 65.34
C LEU A 143 -23.83 -18.94 64.22
N LEU A 144 -23.87 -19.50 63.03
CA LEU A 144 -23.22 -18.92 61.87
C LEU A 144 -23.96 -17.65 61.43
N ASP A 145 -23.37 -16.51 61.73
CA ASP A 145 -23.81 -15.22 61.20
C ASP A 145 -22.79 -14.73 60.16
N LEU A 146 -23.04 -15.08 58.88
CA LEU A 146 -22.19 -14.66 57.75
C LEU A 146 -22.29 -13.16 57.49
N SER A 147 -23.37 -12.48 57.94
CA SER A 147 -23.48 -11.02 57.77
C SER A 147 -22.52 -10.26 58.71
N ALA A 148 -22.41 -10.75 59.96
CA ALA A 148 -21.43 -10.23 60.91
C ALA A 148 -20.03 -10.86 60.74
N GLY A 149 -19.89 -11.93 60.00
CA GLY A 149 -18.66 -12.71 59.79
C GLY A 149 -18.22 -13.46 61.06
N ARG A 150 -19.14 -13.96 61.87
CA ARG A 150 -18.84 -14.62 63.13
C ARG A 150 -19.61 -15.93 63.27
N PHE A 151 -18.97 -16.89 63.95
CA PHE A 151 -19.62 -18.17 64.32
C PHE A 151 -18.96 -18.76 65.54
N TYR A 152 -19.57 -19.76 66.10
CA TYR A 152 -19.01 -20.59 67.17
C TYR A 152 -18.62 -21.97 66.64
N LEU A 153 -17.45 -22.46 67.02
CA LEU A 153 -17.00 -23.81 66.79
C LEU A 153 -17.00 -24.55 68.13
N VAL A 154 -17.77 -25.60 68.22
CA VAL A 154 -18.05 -26.31 69.52
C VAL A 154 -17.48 -27.72 69.45
N LEU A 155 -16.69 -28.08 70.49
CA LEU A 155 -16.18 -29.44 70.66
C LEU A 155 -16.73 -29.99 71.98
N GLY A 156 -17.54 -31.04 71.87
CA GLY A 156 -18.04 -31.76 73.01
C GLY A 156 -17.00 -32.78 73.52
N SER A 157 -16.37 -32.46 74.65
CA SER A 157 -15.36 -33.35 75.29
C SER A 157 -15.65 -33.57 76.77
N THR A 158 -14.95 -34.50 77.39
CA THR A 158 -14.96 -34.78 78.85
C THR A 158 -13.55 -34.50 79.37
N PRO A 159 -13.36 -33.79 80.50
CA PRO A 159 -14.37 -33.38 81.51
C PRO A 159 -15.06 -32.03 81.21
N ALA A 160 -14.68 -31.33 80.18
CA ALA A 160 -15.34 -30.05 79.82
C ALA A 160 -15.43 -29.92 78.30
N SER A 161 -16.50 -29.30 77.80
CA SER A 161 -16.72 -28.92 76.41
C SER A 161 -16.23 -27.49 76.14
N HIS A 162 -15.75 -27.23 74.95
CA HIS A 162 -15.21 -25.94 74.54
C HIS A 162 -15.99 -25.32 73.38
N ALA A 163 -16.13 -24.02 73.39
CA ALA A 163 -16.66 -23.27 72.24
C ALA A 163 -15.72 -22.08 71.92
N LEU A 164 -15.25 -22.01 70.70
CA LEU A 164 -14.48 -20.90 70.17
C LEU A 164 -15.38 -19.98 69.35
N GLN A 165 -15.38 -18.70 69.71
CA GLN A 165 -15.98 -17.68 68.85
C GLN A 165 -14.96 -17.21 67.83
N ILE A 166 -15.23 -17.42 66.54
CA ILE A 166 -14.32 -17.15 65.44
C ILE A 166 -14.81 -15.94 64.62
N ASP A 167 -13.87 -15.02 64.26
CA ASP A 167 -14.11 -13.95 63.33
C ASP A 167 -13.52 -14.33 61.96
N LEU A 168 -14.38 -14.41 60.97
CA LEU A 168 -13.99 -14.70 59.58
C LEU A 168 -13.10 -13.63 58.95
N ARG A 169 -13.24 -12.38 59.39
CA ARG A 169 -12.41 -11.27 58.88
C ARG A 169 -10.97 -11.44 59.32
N ALA A 170 -10.75 -11.76 60.57
CA ALA A 170 -9.42 -11.98 61.12
C ALA A 170 -8.83 -13.33 60.72
N THR A 171 -9.65 -14.25 60.17
CA THR A 171 -9.17 -15.52 59.61
C THR A 171 -8.44 -15.33 58.30
N VAL A 172 -8.67 -14.22 57.58
CA VAL A 172 -8.00 -13.93 56.28
C VAL A 172 -6.58 -13.46 56.51
N PRO A 173 -5.55 -14.18 56.04
CA PRO A 173 -4.14 -13.77 56.19
C PRO A 173 -3.80 -12.67 55.19
N GLN A 174 -3.91 -11.41 55.59
CA GLN A 174 -3.72 -10.26 54.70
C GLN A 174 -2.31 -10.21 54.10
N ASP A 175 -1.29 -10.55 54.85
CA ASP A 175 0.11 -10.51 54.43
C ASP A 175 0.48 -11.60 53.38
N GLU A 176 -0.24 -12.70 53.36
CA GLU A 176 -0.02 -13.83 52.44
C GLU A 176 -1.03 -13.88 51.30
N TRP A 177 -1.97 -12.87 51.25
CA TRP A 177 -3.06 -12.87 50.28
C TRP A 177 -2.53 -12.64 48.87
N PRO A 178 -2.88 -13.48 47.86
CA PRO A 178 -2.24 -13.42 46.53
C PRO A 178 -2.67 -12.23 45.69
N MET A 179 -3.68 -11.49 46.13
CA MET A 179 -4.28 -10.39 45.36
C MET A 179 -4.43 -9.16 46.25
N ASP A 180 -4.34 -8.00 45.65
CA ASP A 180 -4.67 -6.73 46.33
C ASP A 180 -6.18 -6.70 46.62
N MET A 181 -6.54 -6.61 47.88
CA MET A 181 -7.96 -6.63 48.32
C MET A 181 -8.76 -5.42 47.83
N ALA A 182 -8.10 -4.28 47.59
CA ALA A 182 -8.76 -3.04 47.17
C ALA A 182 -8.93 -2.93 45.65
N THR A 183 -7.96 -3.42 44.89
CA THR A 183 -7.90 -3.19 43.43
C THR A 183 -8.17 -4.41 42.58
N SER A 184 -8.06 -5.61 43.13
CA SER A 184 -8.29 -6.86 42.39
C SER A 184 -9.71 -6.95 41.82
N PRO A 185 -9.85 -7.42 40.56
CA PRO A 185 -11.16 -7.64 39.96
C PRO A 185 -11.86 -8.90 40.47
N VAL A 186 -11.16 -9.75 41.22
CA VAL A 186 -11.68 -11.03 41.73
C VAL A 186 -12.50 -10.82 42.98
N ARG A 187 -13.76 -11.28 43.00
CA ARG A 187 -14.59 -11.34 44.19
C ARG A 187 -14.42 -12.70 44.83
N VAL A 188 -14.18 -12.72 46.16
CA VAL A 188 -14.10 -13.94 46.96
C VAL A 188 -15.14 -13.91 48.03
N THR A 189 -15.97 -14.97 48.11
CA THR A 189 -17.00 -15.16 49.12
C THR A 189 -16.81 -16.50 49.79
N LEU A 190 -17.18 -16.58 51.07
CA LEU A 190 -17.42 -17.81 51.80
C LEU A 190 -18.94 -18.04 51.87
N GLU A 191 -19.39 -19.16 51.31
CA GLU A 191 -20.83 -19.44 51.20
C GLU A 191 -21.21 -20.67 52.02
N HIS A 192 -22.36 -20.60 52.68
CA HIS A 192 -22.94 -21.75 53.41
C HIS A 192 -24.45 -21.62 53.48
N ALA A 193 -25.18 -22.65 53.11
CA ALA A 193 -26.63 -22.74 53.18
C ALA A 193 -27.37 -21.51 52.59
N GLY A 194 -26.84 -20.93 51.46
CA GLY A 194 -27.45 -19.80 50.77
C GLY A 194 -27.09 -18.41 51.33
N ALA A 195 -26.32 -18.36 52.44
CA ALA A 195 -25.76 -17.11 52.96
C ALA A 195 -24.28 -16.96 52.51
N ALA A 196 -23.81 -15.73 52.35
CA ALA A 196 -22.46 -15.45 51.88
C ALA A 196 -21.76 -14.39 52.73
N PHE A 197 -20.50 -14.64 53.09
CA PHE A 197 -19.59 -13.66 53.66
C PHE A 197 -18.61 -13.18 52.60
N VAL A 198 -18.52 -11.87 52.38
CA VAL A 198 -17.60 -11.30 51.39
C VAL A 198 -16.21 -11.11 52.01
N VAL A 199 -15.28 -11.95 51.59
CA VAL A 199 -13.85 -11.86 51.99
C VAL A 199 -13.17 -10.76 51.22
N GLN A 200 -13.39 -10.72 49.90
CA GLN A 200 -12.85 -9.69 49.00
C GLN A 200 -13.97 -9.22 48.08
N PRO A 201 -14.26 -7.91 48.04
CA PRO A 201 -15.41 -7.39 47.28
C PRO A 201 -15.28 -7.55 45.78
N GLY A 202 -14.05 -7.44 45.22
CA GLY A 202 -13.81 -7.50 43.80
C GLY A 202 -14.50 -6.38 43.01
N ARG A 203 -14.23 -6.30 41.72
CA ARG A 203 -14.93 -5.43 40.78
C ARG A 203 -15.75 -6.29 39.82
N LEU A 204 -16.98 -6.58 40.13
CA LEU A 204 -17.89 -7.26 39.20
C LEU A 204 -18.46 -6.17 38.27
N GLY A 205 -17.91 -6.04 37.08
CA GLY A 205 -18.43 -5.14 36.05
C GLY A 205 -19.73 -5.68 35.45
N GLY A 206 -20.76 -4.84 35.33
CA GLY A 206 -22.06 -5.21 34.73
C GLY A 206 -22.08 -5.19 33.19
N GLY A 207 -20.97 -5.44 32.49
CA GLY A 207 -20.87 -5.34 31.04
C GLY A 207 -20.75 -6.69 30.32
N LEU A 208 -20.77 -6.63 28.97
CA LEU A 208 -20.47 -7.80 28.11
C LEU A 208 -19.05 -8.30 28.37
N GLY A 209 -18.90 -9.59 28.65
CA GLY A 209 -17.61 -10.20 28.93
C GLY A 209 -17.70 -11.67 29.28
N TRP A 210 -16.58 -12.23 29.71
CA TRP A 210 -16.45 -13.64 30.14
C TRP A 210 -16.44 -13.71 31.67
N SER A 211 -17.20 -14.67 32.25
CA SER A 211 -17.20 -14.94 33.68
C SER A 211 -16.40 -16.19 33.96
N TYR A 212 -15.51 -16.12 34.96
CA TYR A 212 -14.78 -17.24 35.51
C TYR A 212 -15.26 -17.47 36.95
N GLU A 213 -15.44 -18.73 37.31
CA GLU A 213 -15.94 -19.12 38.60
C GLU A 213 -15.15 -20.34 39.13
N PHE A 214 -14.83 -20.29 40.43
CA PHE A 214 -14.12 -21.36 41.14
C PHE A 214 -14.87 -21.65 42.43
N HIS A 215 -15.18 -22.91 42.65
CA HIS A 215 -15.86 -23.41 43.85
C HIS A 215 -15.06 -24.54 44.48
N LYS A 216 -14.87 -24.46 45.80
CA LYS A 216 -14.26 -25.53 46.55
C LYS A 216 -14.52 -25.40 48.03
N LEU A 217 -14.98 -26.48 48.65
CA LEU A 217 -15.17 -26.59 50.11
C LEU A 217 -13.83 -26.50 50.85
N LEU A 218 -13.82 -25.85 52.02
CA LEU A 218 -12.67 -25.81 52.90
C LEU A 218 -12.30 -27.22 53.38
N ALA A 219 -11.03 -27.42 53.72
CA ALA A 219 -10.47 -28.75 54.00
C ALA A 219 -10.89 -29.37 55.33
N ALA A 220 -11.64 -28.66 56.19
CA ALA A 220 -12.11 -29.19 57.48
C ALA A 220 -13.61 -29.51 57.44
N ALA A 221 -13.97 -30.74 57.78
CA ALA A 221 -15.37 -31.17 57.84
C ALA A 221 -16.17 -30.41 58.92
N SER A 222 -15.49 -29.89 59.96
CA SER A 222 -16.07 -29.09 61.06
C SER A 222 -16.62 -27.74 60.58
N GLN A 223 -16.15 -27.24 59.46
CA GLN A 223 -16.46 -25.92 58.91
C GLN A 223 -16.74 -26.02 57.40
N PRO A 224 -17.92 -26.55 56.99
CA PRO A 224 -18.27 -26.80 55.59
C PRO A 224 -18.66 -25.52 54.88
N LEU A 225 -17.69 -24.59 54.77
CA LEU A 225 -17.82 -23.34 54.03
C LEU A 225 -17.29 -23.55 52.63
N ASP A 226 -18.02 -23.05 51.62
CA ASP A 226 -17.59 -23.07 50.21
C ASP A 226 -16.86 -21.78 49.87
N VAL A 227 -15.65 -21.90 49.35
CA VAL A 227 -14.88 -20.78 48.82
C VAL A 227 -15.29 -20.56 47.37
N VAL A 228 -15.97 -19.46 47.13
CA VAL A 228 -16.41 -19.10 45.80
C VAL A 228 -15.61 -17.85 45.33
N ALA A 229 -14.80 -18.04 44.30
CA ALA A 229 -14.14 -16.92 43.63
C ALA A 229 -14.80 -16.66 42.28
N ARG A 230 -15.08 -15.39 42.00
CA ARG A 230 -15.69 -14.96 40.73
C ARG A 230 -14.89 -13.80 40.10
N ARG A 231 -14.65 -13.86 38.79
CA ARG A 231 -14.03 -12.79 38.01
C ARG A 231 -14.81 -12.56 36.74
N GLN A 232 -15.09 -11.30 36.43
CA GLN A 232 -15.59 -10.88 35.12
C GLN A 232 -14.46 -10.20 34.35
N VAL A 233 -14.20 -10.70 33.15
CA VAL A 233 -13.22 -10.15 32.21
C VAL A 233 -13.97 -9.36 31.16
N GLY A 234 -13.80 -8.05 31.17
CA GLY A 234 -14.45 -7.16 30.23
C GLY A 234 -13.71 -7.05 28.90
N MET A 235 -14.36 -6.48 27.90
CA MET A 235 -13.77 -6.19 26.59
C MET A 235 -12.52 -5.28 26.67
N ALA A 236 -12.41 -4.43 27.69
CA ALA A 236 -11.26 -3.55 27.88
C ALA A 236 -9.96 -4.32 28.22
N GLU A 237 -10.05 -5.56 28.73
CA GLU A 237 -8.89 -6.40 29.08
C GLU A 237 -8.31 -7.15 27.86
N LEU A 238 -8.97 -7.08 26.70
CA LEU A 238 -8.47 -7.66 25.46
C LEU A 238 -7.25 -6.88 24.94
N PRO A 239 -6.35 -7.54 24.24
CA PRO A 239 -5.10 -6.93 23.76
C PRO A 239 -5.32 -6.11 22.47
N TRP A 240 -6.11 -5.04 22.54
CA TRP A 240 -6.50 -4.22 21.38
C TRP A 240 -5.33 -3.69 20.58
N LEU A 241 -4.25 -3.25 21.25
CA LEU A 241 -3.05 -2.76 20.57
C LEU A 241 -2.36 -3.86 19.76
N ALA A 242 -2.29 -5.09 20.30
CA ALA A 242 -1.71 -6.22 19.57
C ALA A 242 -2.60 -6.63 18.39
N MET A 243 -3.92 -6.61 18.56
CA MET A 243 -4.89 -6.89 17.49
C MET A 243 -4.81 -5.84 16.39
N LEU A 244 -4.73 -4.55 16.74
CA LEU A 244 -4.53 -3.46 15.78
C LEU A 244 -3.20 -3.62 15.05
N GLY A 245 -2.11 -3.90 15.77
CA GLY A 245 -0.79 -4.15 15.18
C GLY A 245 -0.80 -5.31 14.19
N TRP A 246 -1.51 -6.40 14.51
CA TRP A 246 -1.70 -7.53 13.61
C TRP A 246 -2.47 -7.14 12.34
N CYS A 247 -3.56 -6.39 12.48
CA CYS A 247 -4.34 -5.91 11.34
C CYS A 247 -3.52 -4.98 10.43
N VAL A 248 -2.74 -4.05 11.02
CA VAL A 248 -1.87 -3.13 10.27
C VAL A 248 -0.76 -3.91 9.55
N LEU A 249 -0.12 -4.86 10.23
CA LEU A 249 0.94 -5.69 9.63
C LEU A 249 0.42 -6.49 8.43
N THR A 250 -0.70 -7.20 8.60
CA THR A 250 -1.29 -7.99 7.52
C THR A 250 -1.78 -7.13 6.37
N ALA A 251 -2.33 -5.91 6.64
CA ALA A 251 -2.72 -4.95 5.63
C ALA A 251 -1.51 -4.41 4.86
N ALA A 252 -0.40 -4.10 5.53
CA ALA A 252 0.83 -3.64 4.90
C ALA A 252 1.45 -4.72 4.00
N LEU A 253 1.49 -5.96 4.45
CA LEU A 253 1.96 -7.10 3.65
C LEU A 253 1.08 -7.32 2.42
N TRP A 254 -0.24 -7.24 2.57
CA TRP A 254 -1.17 -7.36 1.46
C TRP A 254 -1.00 -6.22 0.45
N ALA A 255 -0.94 -4.96 0.91
CA ALA A 255 -0.74 -3.79 0.06
C ALA A 255 0.60 -3.85 -0.69
N GLY A 256 1.68 -4.25 0.00
CA GLY A 256 3.00 -4.47 -0.59
C GLY A 256 2.97 -5.55 -1.68
N GLY A 257 2.30 -6.66 -1.43
CA GLY A 257 2.11 -7.74 -2.40
C GLY A 257 1.35 -7.29 -3.66
N VAL A 258 0.27 -6.52 -3.47
CA VAL A 258 -0.52 -5.95 -4.59
C VAL A 258 0.32 -4.94 -5.38
N ALA A 259 1.06 -4.06 -4.70
CA ALA A 259 1.93 -3.08 -5.35
C ALA A 259 3.05 -3.77 -6.16
N TRP A 260 3.73 -4.75 -5.58
CA TRP A 260 4.75 -5.54 -6.26
C TRP A 260 4.20 -6.27 -7.50
N TRP A 261 3.02 -6.90 -7.37
CA TRP A 261 2.38 -7.58 -8.50
C TRP A 261 2.01 -6.62 -9.63
N ARG A 262 1.42 -5.44 -9.29
CA ARG A 262 1.12 -4.39 -10.27
C ARG A 262 2.37 -3.91 -11.00
N GLN A 263 3.46 -3.70 -10.27
CA GLN A 263 4.72 -3.26 -10.85
C GLN A 263 5.32 -4.32 -11.80
N ARG A 264 5.23 -5.59 -11.42
CA ARG A 264 5.68 -6.71 -12.26
C ARG A 264 4.88 -6.80 -13.56
N VAL A 265 3.56 -6.71 -13.50
CA VAL A 265 2.69 -6.71 -14.68
C VAL A 265 2.94 -5.50 -15.59
N ALA A 266 3.16 -4.32 -15.00
CA ALA A 266 3.48 -3.10 -15.77
C ALA A 266 4.82 -3.25 -16.51
N ARG A 267 5.85 -3.82 -15.88
CA ARG A 267 7.15 -4.09 -16.53
C ARG A 267 7.02 -5.06 -17.68
N GLN A 268 6.31 -6.17 -17.49
CA GLN A 268 6.07 -7.16 -18.56
C GLN A 268 5.37 -6.52 -19.77
N ARG A 269 4.36 -5.68 -19.55
CA ARG A 269 3.68 -4.96 -20.65
C ARG A 269 4.59 -3.98 -21.37
N ALA A 270 5.44 -3.26 -20.65
CA ALA A 270 6.41 -2.34 -21.25
C ALA A 270 7.42 -3.11 -22.14
N GLU A 271 7.93 -4.23 -21.67
CA GLU A 271 8.83 -5.10 -22.45
C GLU A 271 8.15 -5.65 -23.72
N GLU A 272 6.87 -6.05 -23.61
CA GLU A 272 6.09 -6.55 -24.75
C GLU A 272 5.86 -5.44 -25.80
N LEU A 273 5.52 -4.22 -25.37
CA LEU A 273 5.38 -3.06 -26.26
C LEU A 273 6.69 -2.71 -26.95
N LEU A 274 7.82 -2.77 -26.26
CA LEU A 274 9.13 -2.56 -26.87
C LEU A 274 9.46 -3.63 -27.92
N ARG A 275 9.15 -4.90 -27.64
CA ARG A 275 9.32 -6.00 -28.62
C ARG A 275 8.45 -5.80 -29.86
N LEU A 276 7.17 -5.47 -29.68
CA LEU A 276 6.27 -5.19 -30.80
C LEU A 276 6.76 -3.99 -31.63
N GLY A 277 7.26 -2.93 -30.99
CA GLY A 277 7.88 -1.82 -31.67
C GLY A 277 9.13 -2.19 -32.48
N GLN A 278 9.96 -3.09 -31.97
CA GLN A 278 11.13 -3.61 -32.72
C GLN A 278 10.72 -4.43 -33.94
N VAL A 279 9.74 -5.33 -33.78
CA VAL A 279 9.23 -6.15 -34.89
C VAL A 279 8.58 -5.29 -35.97
N ALA A 280 7.78 -4.29 -35.59
CA ALA A 280 7.20 -3.36 -36.54
C ALA A 280 8.30 -2.58 -37.32
N ARG A 281 9.37 -2.16 -36.63
CA ARG A 281 10.54 -1.52 -37.28
C ARG A 281 11.22 -2.45 -38.29
N LEU A 282 11.46 -3.70 -37.91
CA LEU A 282 12.10 -4.67 -38.81
C LEU A 282 11.25 -4.94 -40.06
N ASN A 283 9.94 -5.03 -39.92
CA ASN A 283 9.02 -5.19 -41.03
C ASN A 283 9.07 -3.96 -41.97
N THR A 284 9.00 -2.76 -41.42
CA THR A 284 9.12 -1.52 -42.21
C THR A 284 10.48 -1.43 -42.91
N LEU A 285 11.57 -1.79 -42.22
CA LEU A 285 12.92 -1.86 -42.88
C LEU A 285 12.97 -2.91 -44.00
N GLY A 286 12.30 -4.04 -43.82
CA GLY A 286 12.22 -5.11 -44.83
C GLY A 286 11.48 -4.64 -46.10
N GLU A 287 10.33 -3.99 -45.95
CA GLU A 287 9.56 -3.42 -47.07
C GLU A 287 10.36 -2.29 -47.74
N LEU A 288 11.01 -1.41 -46.98
CA LEU A 288 11.91 -0.36 -47.48
C LEU A 288 13.05 -0.96 -48.26
N ALA A 289 13.73 -2.01 -47.75
CA ALA A 289 14.86 -2.64 -48.43
C ALA A 289 14.47 -3.27 -49.79
N ALA A 290 13.28 -3.89 -49.86
CA ALA A 290 12.77 -4.46 -51.10
C ALA A 290 12.47 -3.39 -52.18
N GLY A 291 11.79 -2.28 -51.79
CA GLY A 291 11.52 -1.16 -52.68
C GLY A 291 12.81 -0.48 -53.19
N MET A 292 13.79 -0.31 -52.29
CA MET A 292 15.07 0.33 -52.63
C MET A 292 15.97 -0.54 -53.49
N ALA A 293 15.94 -1.89 -53.29
CA ALA A 293 16.66 -2.79 -54.20
C ALA A 293 16.15 -2.65 -55.65
N HIS A 294 14.85 -2.47 -55.82
CA HIS A 294 14.24 -2.25 -57.11
C HIS A 294 14.68 -0.88 -57.72
N GLU A 295 14.64 0.22 -56.93
CA GLU A 295 15.06 1.55 -57.38
C GLU A 295 16.56 1.67 -57.63
N LEU A 296 17.42 0.91 -56.93
CA LEU A 296 18.85 0.86 -57.21
C LEU A 296 19.15 0.06 -58.49
N ASN A 297 18.45 -1.05 -58.72
CA ASN A 297 18.65 -1.90 -59.89
C ASN A 297 18.29 -1.16 -61.21
N GLN A 298 17.30 -0.26 -61.18
CA GLN A 298 16.91 0.50 -62.38
C GLN A 298 18.04 1.38 -62.97
N PRO A 299 18.65 2.33 -62.25
CA PRO A 299 19.74 3.15 -62.78
C PRO A 299 21.01 2.33 -63.06
N LEU A 300 21.27 1.26 -62.27
CA LEU A 300 22.41 0.38 -62.54
C LEU A 300 22.24 -0.41 -63.86
N THR A 301 21.04 -0.89 -64.16
CA THR A 301 20.74 -1.56 -65.41
C THR A 301 20.84 -0.60 -66.61
N ALA A 302 20.32 0.66 -66.44
CA ALA A 302 20.42 1.68 -67.48
C ALA A 302 21.87 2.12 -67.69
N LEU A 303 22.67 2.22 -66.61
CA LEU A 303 24.12 2.52 -66.68
C LEU A 303 24.86 1.41 -67.45
N LEU A 304 24.61 0.14 -67.13
CA LEU A 304 25.21 -1.00 -67.78
C LEU A 304 24.85 -1.04 -69.28
N SER A 305 23.59 -0.85 -69.63
CA SER A 305 23.11 -0.81 -71.02
C SER A 305 23.74 0.34 -71.81
N SER A 306 23.86 1.56 -71.21
CA SER A 306 24.48 2.71 -71.84
C SER A 306 25.99 2.56 -72.06
N THR A 307 26.70 1.94 -71.11
CA THR A 307 28.14 1.63 -71.25
C THR A 307 28.36 0.54 -72.27
N GLN A 308 27.55 -0.51 -72.33
CA GLN A 308 27.63 -1.53 -73.37
C GLN A 308 27.33 -0.99 -74.79
N ALA A 309 26.36 -0.08 -74.90
CA ALA A 309 26.09 0.60 -76.17
C ALA A 309 27.27 1.43 -76.63
N ALA A 310 27.88 2.23 -75.72
CA ALA A 310 29.08 2.99 -76.03
C ALA A 310 30.26 2.10 -76.46
N GLN A 311 30.47 0.98 -75.76
CA GLN A 311 31.52 0.01 -76.16
C GLN A 311 31.32 -0.58 -77.55
N ARG A 312 30.10 -0.93 -77.94
CA ARG A 312 29.79 -1.44 -79.25
C ARG A 312 30.04 -0.41 -80.34
N LEU A 313 29.58 0.83 -80.13
CA LEU A 313 29.75 1.95 -81.06
C LEU A 313 31.24 2.32 -81.29
N LEU A 314 32.09 2.09 -80.26
CA LEU A 314 33.53 2.32 -80.36
C LEU A 314 34.30 1.15 -80.96
N ALA A 315 33.74 -0.10 -80.95
CA ALA A 315 34.34 -1.28 -81.48
C ALA A 315 33.99 -1.56 -82.96
N ASP A 316 33.15 -0.76 -83.60
CA ASP A 316 32.73 -0.90 -84.97
C ASP A 316 33.86 -0.45 -85.93
N GLU A 317 33.88 -0.97 -87.14
CA GLU A 317 34.89 -0.60 -88.16
C GLU A 317 34.88 0.90 -88.47
N THR A 318 33.76 1.55 -88.32
CA THR A 318 33.61 3.04 -88.40
C THR A 318 33.01 3.54 -87.12
N PRO A 319 33.83 3.92 -86.11
CA PRO A 319 33.36 4.35 -84.80
C PRO A 319 32.48 5.60 -84.80
N ASP A 320 31.25 5.53 -84.31
CA ASP A 320 30.41 6.73 -84.14
C ASP A 320 30.68 7.35 -82.77
N LEU A 321 31.66 8.30 -82.78
CA LEU A 321 32.13 9.03 -81.57
C LEU A 321 31.03 9.87 -80.93
N ALA A 322 30.14 10.49 -81.72
CA ALA A 322 29.09 11.39 -81.20
C ALA A 322 28.01 10.59 -80.43
N THR A 323 27.58 9.48 -81.01
CA THR A 323 26.58 8.62 -80.31
C THR A 323 27.20 7.91 -79.11
N ALA A 324 28.49 7.52 -79.18
CA ALA A 324 29.19 6.92 -78.04
C ALA A 324 29.36 7.96 -76.88
N GLN A 325 29.69 9.22 -77.15
CA GLN A 325 29.73 10.26 -76.14
C GLN A 325 28.36 10.49 -75.48
N THR A 326 27.29 10.47 -76.27
CA THR A 326 25.92 10.59 -75.74
C THR A 326 25.55 9.43 -74.84
N ALA A 327 25.94 8.21 -75.22
CA ALA A 327 25.72 7.02 -74.38
C ALA A 327 26.52 7.08 -73.07
N MET A 328 27.78 7.54 -73.10
CA MET A 328 28.58 7.75 -71.89
C MET A 328 28.02 8.88 -70.99
N ALA A 329 27.55 9.97 -71.56
CA ALA A 329 26.88 11.06 -70.78
C ALA A 329 25.65 10.52 -70.03
N ARG A 330 24.83 9.68 -70.71
CA ARG A 330 23.68 8.99 -70.06
C ARG A 330 24.14 8.05 -68.92
N ALA A 331 25.23 7.31 -69.11
CA ALA A 331 25.77 6.44 -68.06
C ALA A 331 26.20 7.21 -66.82
N VAL A 332 26.89 8.36 -67.00
CA VAL A 332 27.29 9.26 -65.90
C VAL A 332 26.05 9.78 -65.16
N GLU A 333 25.00 10.17 -65.86
CA GLU A 333 23.75 10.63 -65.26
C GLU A 333 23.08 9.55 -64.41
N GLN A 334 23.03 8.29 -64.91
CA GLN A 334 22.47 7.16 -64.14
C GLN A 334 23.34 6.82 -62.92
N ALA A 335 24.65 6.93 -62.98
CA ALA A 335 25.54 6.77 -61.84
C ALA A 335 25.29 7.83 -60.76
N ARG A 336 25.10 9.09 -61.16
CA ARG A 336 24.72 10.19 -60.21
C ARG A 336 23.37 9.88 -59.56
N ARG A 337 22.39 9.37 -60.30
CA ARG A 337 21.07 8.98 -59.77
C ARG A 337 21.22 7.87 -58.74
N ALA A 338 21.99 6.82 -59.03
CA ALA A 338 22.24 5.70 -58.10
C ALA A 338 22.91 6.22 -56.79
N THR A 339 23.90 7.08 -56.90
CA THR A 339 24.58 7.70 -55.75
C THR A 339 23.59 8.54 -54.87
N ALA A 340 22.68 9.26 -55.50
CA ALA A 340 21.66 10.04 -54.80
C ALA A 340 20.67 9.12 -54.06
N VAL A 341 20.31 7.95 -54.61
CA VAL A 341 19.47 6.96 -53.91
C VAL A 341 20.18 6.40 -52.69
N VAL A 342 21.46 6.01 -52.80
CA VAL A 342 22.26 5.50 -51.66
C VAL A 342 22.43 6.55 -50.58
N GLY A 343 22.70 7.81 -50.95
CA GLY A 343 22.84 8.90 -50.00
C GLY A 343 21.54 9.20 -49.20
N ARG A 344 20.38 8.99 -49.80
CA ARG A 344 19.07 9.10 -49.13
C ARG A 344 18.79 7.92 -48.19
N LEU A 345 19.16 6.68 -48.60
CA LEU A 345 19.08 5.49 -47.76
C LEU A 345 19.89 5.67 -46.47
N ARG A 346 21.13 6.10 -46.62
CA ARG A 346 22.02 6.34 -45.47
C ARG A 346 21.40 7.31 -44.46
N ARG A 347 20.79 8.40 -44.91
CA ARG A 347 20.11 9.39 -44.04
C ARG A 347 18.85 8.87 -43.37
N LEU A 348 18.15 7.88 -43.94
CA LEU A 348 17.01 7.20 -43.32
C LEU A 348 17.42 6.20 -42.24
N VAL A 349 18.57 5.52 -42.41
CA VAL A 349 19.11 4.51 -41.48
C VAL A 349 19.88 5.19 -40.34
N GLU A 350 20.70 6.20 -40.66
CA GLU A 350 21.36 7.03 -39.67
C GLU A 350 20.32 8.00 -39.06
N ARG A 351 19.54 7.53 -38.06
CA ARG A 351 18.84 8.45 -37.19
C ARG A 351 19.87 9.15 -36.33
N PRO A 352 19.98 10.49 -36.37
CA PRO A 352 20.58 11.18 -35.25
C PRO A 352 19.76 10.83 -34.01
N ASP A 353 20.42 10.42 -32.96
CA ASP A 353 19.79 10.30 -31.65
C ASP A 353 19.51 11.75 -31.16
N LEU A 354 18.37 12.30 -31.62
CA LEU A 354 17.97 13.72 -31.37
C LEU A 354 17.49 13.90 -29.90
N ALA A 355 17.30 12.81 -29.17
CA ALA A 355 16.96 12.87 -27.78
C ALA A 355 18.15 13.41 -26.95
N GLY A 356 18.10 14.71 -26.68
CA GLY A 356 19.14 15.42 -25.92
C GLY A 356 19.97 16.47 -26.71
N GLN A 357 19.77 16.60 -28.02
CA GLN A 357 20.45 17.61 -28.85
C GLN A 357 19.58 18.85 -29.14
N ALA A 358 18.34 18.87 -28.70
CA ALA A 358 17.48 20.05 -28.83
C ALA A 358 18.02 21.20 -27.98
N GLN A 359 18.20 22.37 -28.62
CA GLN A 359 18.68 23.59 -27.97
C GLN A 359 17.77 24.76 -28.31
N PRO A 360 17.75 25.80 -27.48
CA PRO A 360 17.05 27.03 -27.81
C PRO A 360 17.62 27.66 -29.10
N LEU A 361 16.79 27.81 -30.11
CA LEU A 361 17.18 28.31 -31.43
C LEU A 361 16.20 29.39 -31.88
N ALA A 362 16.71 30.48 -32.51
CA ALA A 362 15.88 31.49 -33.16
C ALA A 362 15.33 30.92 -34.49
N PRO A 363 14.00 30.67 -34.61
CA PRO A 363 13.47 30.02 -35.81
C PRO A 363 13.62 30.88 -37.08
N ALA A 364 13.62 32.21 -36.94
CA ALA A 364 13.84 33.13 -38.03
C ALA A 364 15.25 33.01 -38.63
N ALA A 365 16.29 32.81 -37.81
CA ALA A 365 17.67 32.63 -38.26
C ALA A 365 17.79 31.32 -39.09
N ALA A 366 17.24 30.22 -38.61
CA ALA A 366 17.26 28.93 -39.32
C ALA A 366 16.55 29.02 -40.69
N VAL A 367 15.46 29.76 -40.78
CA VAL A 367 14.77 30.00 -42.06
C VAL A 367 15.63 30.87 -43.00
N GLN A 368 16.29 31.93 -42.50
CA GLN A 368 17.18 32.78 -43.28
C GLN A 368 18.37 32.00 -43.83
N ASP A 369 19.01 31.16 -43.05
CA ASP A 369 20.13 30.30 -43.47
C ASP A 369 19.74 29.41 -44.65
N VAL A 370 18.57 28.81 -44.62
CA VAL A 370 18.08 27.93 -45.70
C VAL A 370 17.67 28.73 -46.93
N LEU A 371 17.08 29.92 -46.76
CA LEU A 371 16.75 30.80 -47.88
C LEU A 371 18.01 31.25 -48.59
N HIS A 372 19.07 31.61 -47.87
CA HIS A 372 20.37 31.96 -48.47
C HIS A 372 21.00 30.78 -49.23
N LEU A 373 20.90 29.56 -48.66
CA LEU A 373 21.38 28.35 -49.35
C LEU A 373 20.63 28.08 -50.66
N LEU A 374 19.33 28.36 -50.74
CA LEU A 374 18.49 28.13 -51.91
C LEU A 374 18.37 29.35 -52.84
N GLU A 375 19.07 30.46 -52.57
CA GLU A 375 19.05 31.67 -53.40
C GLU A 375 19.35 31.39 -54.89
N PRO A 376 20.38 30.59 -55.26
CA PRO A 376 20.64 30.27 -56.66
C PRO A 376 19.48 29.52 -57.33
N GLU A 377 18.86 28.60 -56.63
CA GLU A 377 17.73 27.80 -57.12
C GLU A 377 16.47 28.67 -57.32
N MET A 378 16.22 29.60 -56.39
CA MET A 378 15.11 30.56 -56.47
C MET A 378 15.31 31.55 -57.60
N ALA A 379 16.53 32.08 -57.75
CA ALA A 379 16.88 32.98 -58.82
C ALA A 379 16.73 32.35 -60.22
N GLN A 380 17.19 31.10 -60.39
CA GLN A 380 17.03 30.35 -61.62
C GLN A 380 15.56 30.14 -62.00
N ARG A 381 14.65 30.02 -61.03
CA ARG A 381 13.20 29.84 -61.25
C ARG A 381 12.43 31.15 -61.28
N GLY A 382 13.09 32.26 -61.02
CA GLY A 382 12.47 33.61 -60.97
C GLY A 382 11.46 33.73 -59.81
N VAL A 383 11.72 33.09 -58.66
CA VAL A 383 10.88 33.11 -57.47
C VAL A 383 11.53 33.97 -56.41
N ALA A 384 10.83 35.02 -55.95
CA ALA A 384 11.23 35.83 -54.80
C ALA A 384 10.29 35.50 -53.62
N PRO A 385 10.78 34.88 -52.52
CA PRO A 385 9.94 34.54 -51.40
C PRO A 385 9.53 35.77 -50.58
N THR A 386 8.28 35.81 -50.12
CA THR A 386 7.81 36.80 -49.16
C THR A 386 7.93 36.21 -47.76
N VAL A 387 8.65 36.86 -46.86
CA VAL A 387 8.86 36.37 -45.50
C VAL A 387 8.21 37.31 -44.50
N ALA A 388 7.23 36.82 -43.75
CA ALA A 388 6.56 37.57 -42.69
C ALA A 388 6.92 36.95 -41.34
N VAL A 389 7.61 37.70 -40.50
CA VAL A 389 8.02 37.29 -39.17
C VAL A 389 7.26 38.14 -38.14
N ALA A 390 6.55 37.53 -37.22
CA ALA A 390 5.90 38.25 -36.13
C ALA A 390 6.95 38.87 -35.19
N ALA A 391 6.63 40.05 -34.65
CA ALA A 391 7.46 40.66 -33.61
C ALA A 391 7.51 39.77 -32.37
N ASP A 392 8.64 39.77 -31.67
CA ASP A 392 8.83 39.12 -30.36
C ASP A 392 8.64 37.59 -30.34
N LEU A 393 9.09 36.89 -31.39
CA LEU A 393 9.09 35.43 -31.40
C LEU A 393 10.08 34.86 -30.37
N PRO A 394 9.65 33.94 -29.49
CA PRO A 394 10.58 33.25 -28.59
C PRO A 394 11.48 32.28 -29.34
N ALA A 395 12.56 31.87 -28.70
CA ALA A 395 13.36 30.74 -29.18
C ALA A 395 12.50 29.45 -29.14
N VAL A 396 12.75 28.55 -30.09
CA VAL A 396 12.14 27.22 -30.16
C VAL A 396 13.13 26.17 -29.66
N LEU A 397 12.63 25.10 -29.04
CA LEU A 397 13.46 23.98 -28.65
C LEU A 397 13.59 23.03 -29.84
N ALA A 398 14.69 23.11 -30.57
CA ALA A 398 14.90 22.32 -31.78
C ALA A 398 16.36 21.91 -31.96
N GLU A 399 16.60 20.85 -32.72
CA GLU A 399 17.93 20.51 -33.24
C GLU A 399 18.16 21.28 -34.55
N PRO A 400 19.26 22.06 -34.63
CA PRO A 400 19.48 23.00 -35.75
C PRO A 400 19.47 22.33 -37.12
N VAL A 401 20.16 21.18 -37.27
CA VAL A 401 20.28 20.50 -38.57
C VAL A 401 18.94 19.88 -38.99
N ALA A 402 18.17 19.32 -38.04
CA ALA A 402 16.84 18.77 -38.31
C ALA A 402 15.86 19.86 -38.73
N LEU A 403 15.86 21.01 -38.07
CA LEU A 403 15.02 22.17 -38.45
C LEU A 403 15.37 22.68 -39.83
N GLN A 404 16.67 22.89 -40.10
CA GLN A 404 17.14 23.32 -41.43
C GLN A 404 16.75 22.29 -42.51
N GLN A 405 16.85 21.01 -42.25
CA GLN A 405 16.47 19.95 -43.18
C GLN A 405 14.96 19.94 -43.48
N ILE A 406 14.10 20.15 -42.45
CA ILE A 406 12.65 20.29 -42.65
C ILE A 406 12.36 21.51 -43.54
N VAL A 407 12.91 22.67 -43.19
CA VAL A 407 12.69 23.91 -43.96
C VAL A 407 13.17 23.77 -45.39
N HIS A 408 14.35 23.18 -45.59
CA HIS A 408 14.91 22.93 -46.93
C HIS A 408 13.97 22.02 -47.76
N ASN A 409 13.50 20.91 -47.18
CA ASN A 409 12.62 20.00 -47.92
C ASN A 409 11.28 20.65 -48.28
N LEU A 410 10.69 21.45 -47.36
CA LEU A 410 9.43 22.17 -47.63
C LEU A 410 9.60 23.20 -48.71
N LEU A 411 10.70 23.97 -48.70
CA LEU A 411 11.01 24.98 -49.73
C LEU A 411 11.30 24.33 -51.10
N MET A 412 12.06 23.23 -51.13
CA MET A 412 12.30 22.49 -52.37
C MET A 412 11.02 21.91 -52.96
N ASN A 413 10.10 21.40 -52.11
CA ASN A 413 8.81 20.95 -52.56
C ASN A 413 7.95 22.07 -53.13
N ALA A 414 7.98 23.26 -52.52
CA ALA A 414 7.29 24.44 -53.00
C ALA A 414 7.86 24.93 -54.34
N LEU A 415 9.20 25.09 -54.45
CA LEU A 415 9.86 25.47 -55.69
C LEU A 415 9.56 24.55 -56.86
N GLN A 416 9.60 23.23 -56.63
CA GLN A 416 9.23 22.24 -57.62
C GLN A 416 7.75 22.27 -58.02
N ALA A 417 6.84 22.64 -57.09
CA ALA A 417 5.43 22.83 -57.41
C ALA A 417 5.25 24.08 -58.32
N LEU A 418 6.02 25.12 -58.07
CA LEU A 418 5.99 26.34 -58.85
C LEU A 418 6.58 26.19 -60.25
N ASP A 419 7.38 25.16 -60.56
CA ASP A 419 7.84 24.84 -61.93
C ASP A 419 6.68 24.56 -62.90
N GLN A 420 5.51 24.14 -62.37
CA GLN A 420 4.29 23.85 -63.15
C GLN A 420 3.42 25.13 -63.40
N VAL A 421 3.84 26.29 -62.92
CA VAL A 421 3.09 27.54 -62.99
C VAL A 421 3.86 28.56 -63.81
N PRO A 422 3.18 29.40 -64.61
CA PRO A 422 3.83 30.46 -65.36
C PRO A 422 4.68 31.38 -64.47
N PRO A 423 5.84 31.87 -64.92
CA PRO A 423 6.75 32.68 -64.07
C PRO A 423 6.10 33.90 -63.44
N THR A 424 5.09 34.48 -64.04
CA THR A 424 4.37 35.68 -63.56
C THR A 424 3.40 35.36 -62.40
N GLU A 425 3.03 34.07 -62.18
CA GLU A 425 2.11 33.62 -61.15
C GLU A 425 2.84 32.90 -59.99
N ARG A 426 4.16 32.73 -60.08
CA ARG A 426 4.97 32.03 -59.07
C ARG A 426 5.09 32.86 -57.80
N GLN A 427 4.41 32.46 -56.77
CA GLN A 427 4.46 33.10 -55.46
C GLN A 427 4.82 32.07 -54.39
N LEU A 428 5.75 32.42 -53.50
CA LEU A 428 6.21 31.65 -52.37
C LEU A 428 6.16 32.55 -51.14
N ALA A 429 5.44 32.13 -50.10
CA ALA A 429 5.29 32.87 -48.85
C ALA A 429 5.68 32.01 -47.65
N LEU A 430 6.48 32.60 -46.78
CA LEU A 430 6.82 32.03 -45.48
C LEU A 430 6.25 32.92 -44.38
N ARG A 431 5.70 32.31 -43.35
CA ARG A 431 5.21 33.04 -42.19
C ARG A 431 5.62 32.36 -40.91
N LEU A 432 6.13 33.16 -39.96
CA LEU A 432 6.41 32.73 -38.59
C LEU A 432 5.54 33.54 -37.64
N TRP A 433 4.83 32.81 -36.75
CA TRP A 433 3.96 33.40 -35.74
C TRP A 433 3.81 32.51 -34.52
N MET A 434 3.19 33.00 -33.46
CA MET A 434 2.78 32.24 -32.32
C MET A 434 1.29 31.86 -32.43
N PRO A 435 0.93 30.56 -32.60
CA PRO A 435 -0.47 30.12 -32.55
C PRO A 435 -1.01 30.17 -31.13
N ASP A 436 -0.17 29.92 -30.14
CA ASP A 436 -0.45 30.01 -28.71
C ASP A 436 0.83 30.36 -27.91
N ALA A 437 0.71 30.50 -26.58
CA ALA A 437 1.82 30.88 -25.70
C ALA A 437 2.96 29.84 -25.59
N ALA A 438 2.72 28.59 -25.98
CA ALA A 438 3.67 27.49 -25.85
C ALA A 438 4.33 27.07 -27.17
N HIS A 439 3.87 27.61 -28.32
CA HIS A 439 4.30 27.14 -29.63
C HIS A 439 4.62 28.28 -30.59
N VAL A 440 5.57 28.01 -31.49
CA VAL A 440 5.86 28.83 -32.65
C VAL A 440 5.52 28.04 -33.90
N ALA A 441 4.80 28.63 -34.82
CA ALA A 441 4.46 28.04 -36.10
C ALA A 441 5.25 28.69 -37.26
N LEU A 442 5.72 27.83 -38.16
CA LEU A 442 6.31 28.21 -39.45
C LEU A 442 5.43 27.65 -40.57
N SER A 443 4.89 28.50 -41.44
CA SER A 443 4.26 28.03 -42.65
C SER A 443 5.09 28.32 -43.89
N VAL A 444 5.04 27.36 -44.83
CA VAL A 444 5.57 27.50 -46.20
C VAL A 444 4.38 27.28 -47.13
N ARG A 445 4.01 28.35 -47.85
CA ARG A 445 2.88 28.37 -48.79
C ARG A 445 3.38 28.65 -50.20
N ASP A 446 3.06 27.73 -51.11
CA ASP A 446 3.23 27.92 -52.54
C ASP A 446 1.89 28.26 -53.24
N HIS A 447 1.95 28.83 -54.42
CA HIS A 447 0.83 29.06 -55.32
C HIS A 447 0.91 28.10 -56.54
N GLY A 448 1.40 26.89 -56.32
CA GLY A 448 1.45 25.84 -57.31
C GLY A 448 0.06 25.20 -57.62
N PRO A 449 0.04 24.01 -58.23
CA PRO A 449 -1.21 23.31 -58.53
C PRO A 449 -1.96 22.84 -57.31
N GLY A 450 -1.29 22.83 -56.13
CA GLY A 450 -1.86 22.33 -54.86
C GLY A 450 -1.80 20.80 -54.76
N VAL A 451 -2.48 20.27 -53.72
CA VAL A 451 -2.52 18.83 -53.42
C VAL A 451 -3.92 18.31 -53.71
N PRO A 452 -4.07 17.30 -54.60
CA PRO A 452 -5.34 16.68 -54.87
C PRO A 452 -5.97 16.10 -53.60
N PRO A 453 -7.33 16.14 -53.47
CA PRO A 453 -8.01 15.64 -52.29
C PRO A 453 -7.65 14.18 -51.93
N GLU A 454 -7.52 13.35 -52.96
CA GLU A 454 -7.16 11.92 -52.82
C GLU A 454 -5.76 11.71 -52.25
N ALA A 455 -4.81 12.62 -52.59
CA ALA A 455 -3.43 12.55 -52.16
C ALA A 455 -3.22 13.00 -50.69
N ARG A 456 -4.15 13.79 -50.14
CA ARG A 456 -3.97 14.41 -48.82
C ARG A 456 -3.83 13.38 -47.67
N ALA A 457 -4.56 12.27 -47.75
CA ALA A 457 -4.49 11.22 -46.75
C ALA A 457 -3.16 10.47 -46.75
N HIS A 458 -2.46 10.47 -47.89
CA HIS A 458 -1.25 9.68 -48.11
C HIS A 458 0.04 10.47 -48.16
N LEU A 459 -0.01 11.82 -47.98
CA LEU A 459 1.13 12.72 -48.17
C LEU A 459 2.35 12.40 -47.31
N PHE A 460 2.15 11.85 -46.14
CA PHE A 460 3.19 11.50 -45.19
C PHE A 460 3.54 10.00 -45.24
N GLU A 461 2.84 9.22 -46.08
CA GLU A 461 3.18 7.82 -46.29
C GLU A 461 4.51 7.69 -47.07
N PRO A 462 5.40 6.78 -46.68
CA PRO A 462 6.65 6.53 -47.40
C PRO A 462 6.38 6.11 -48.86
N PHE A 463 7.20 6.67 -49.77
CA PHE A 463 7.13 6.43 -51.23
C PHE A 463 5.86 6.96 -51.92
N TYR A 464 4.96 7.56 -51.23
CA TYR A 464 3.82 8.22 -51.88
C TYR A 464 4.25 9.53 -52.55
N THR A 465 4.03 9.63 -53.82
CA THR A 465 4.34 10.82 -54.62
C THR A 465 3.39 10.98 -55.79
N THR A 466 2.95 12.19 -56.05
CA THR A 466 2.15 12.54 -57.22
C THR A 466 3.04 13.03 -58.40
N ARG A 467 4.35 13.02 -58.23
CA ARG A 467 5.33 13.56 -59.19
C ARG A 467 6.10 12.46 -59.92
N THR A 468 6.26 12.61 -61.24
CA THR A 468 7.14 11.76 -62.03
C THR A 468 8.60 11.95 -61.63
N GLY A 469 9.23 10.90 -61.05
CA GLY A 469 10.62 10.92 -60.59
C GLY A 469 10.83 11.42 -59.15
N GLY A 470 9.77 11.67 -58.40
CA GLY A 470 9.84 11.93 -56.96
C GLY A 470 9.84 10.62 -56.15
N LEU A 471 10.68 10.50 -55.10
CA LEU A 471 10.77 9.29 -54.27
C LEU A 471 9.71 9.21 -53.15
N GLY A 472 8.95 10.26 -52.95
CA GLY A 472 7.94 10.26 -51.89
C GLY A 472 8.46 10.16 -50.44
N LEU A 473 9.77 10.44 -50.20
CA LEU A 473 10.39 10.30 -48.87
C LEU A 473 10.61 11.65 -48.15
N GLY A 474 10.48 12.77 -48.83
CA GLY A 474 10.80 14.10 -48.27
C GLY A 474 9.86 14.51 -47.15
N LEU A 475 8.55 14.37 -47.33
CA LEU A 475 7.56 14.74 -46.31
C LEU A 475 7.55 13.77 -45.15
N THR A 476 7.72 12.47 -45.40
CA THR A 476 7.85 11.42 -44.35
C THR A 476 9.07 11.70 -43.45
N LEU A 477 10.21 12.11 -44.03
CA LEU A 477 11.39 12.53 -43.27
C LEU A 477 11.10 13.76 -42.42
N CYS A 478 10.43 14.78 -43.01
CA CYS A 478 10.04 15.98 -42.28
C CYS A 478 9.15 15.68 -41.08
N GLU A 479 8.16 14.81 -41.25
CA GLU A 479 7.28 14.38 -40.16
C GLU A 479 8.04 13.64 -39.07
N SER A 480 8.93 12.69 -39.43
CA SER A 480 9.76 11.95 -38.45
C SER A 480 10.69 12.87 -37.67
N LEU A 481 11.33 13.87 -38.32
CA LEU A 481 12.19 14.85 -37.67
C LEU A 481 11.38 15.78 -36.75
N ALA A 482 10.21 16.25 -37.21
CA ALA A 482 9.31 17.04 -36.40
C ALA A 482 8.87 16.29 -35.14
N GLN A 483 8.38 15.07 -35.26
CA GLN A 483 7.97 14.23 -34.13
C GLN A 483 9.13 13.98 -33.14
N ALA A 484 10.35 13.76 -33.64
CA ALA A 484 11.53 13.55 -32.78
C ALA A 484 11.89 14.81 -31.96
N MET A 485 11.51 16.00 -32.41
CA MET A 485 11.68 17.27 -31.70
C MET A 485 10.44 17.68 -30.88
N GLY A 486 9.41 16.83 -30.78
CA GLY A 486 8.14 17.18 -30.12
C GLY A 486 7.31 18.21 -30.90
N ALA A 487 7.61 18.40 -32.19
CA ALA A 487 6.91 19.29 -33.12
C ALA A 487 5.88 18.52 -33.95
N SER A 488 4.99 19.23 -34.62
CA SER A 488 4.01 18.65 -35.56
C SER A 488 4.09 19.35 -36.92
N LEU A 489 3.96 18.55 -37.98
CA LEU A 489 3.90 19.03 -39.36
C LEU A 489 2.55 18.63 -39.98
N VAL A 490 1.82 19.60 -40.51
CA VAL A 490 0.51 19.38 -41.12
C VAL A 490 0.35 20.15 -42.43
N LEU A 491 -0.51 19.63 -43.31
CA LEU A 491 -1.00 20.40 -44.46
C LEU A 491 -2.19 21.25 -43.99
N ALA A 492 -2.11 22.56 -44.15
CA ALA A 492 -3.20 23.45 -43.78
C ALA A 492 -4.45 23.19 -44.65
N PRO A 493 -5.66 23.30 -44.07
CA PRO A 493 -6.89 23.18 -44.83
C PRO A 493 -6.97 24.31 -45.87
N GLN A 494 -7.24 23.96 -47.11
CA GLN A 494 -7.42 24.95 -48.16
C GLN A 494 -8.74 25.68 -47.98
N PRO A 495 -8.75 27.03 -48.14
CA PRO A 495 -10.02 27.75 -48.15
C PRO A 495 -10.88 27.30 -49.33
N SER A 496 -12.19 27.19 -49.09
CA SER A 496 -13.20 26.65 -50.05
C SER A 496 -13.41 27.56 -51.29
N SER A 497 -12.64 28.62 -51.50
CA SER A 497 -12.76 29.51 -52.63
C SER A 497 -12.07 28.96 -53.88
N ALA A 498 -12.73 28.95 -55.02
CA ALA A 498 -12.24 28.44 -56.31
C ALA A 498 -10.96 29.12 -56.82
N SER A 499 -10.48 30.20 -56.19
CA SER A 499 -9.26 30.93 -56.53
C SER A 499 -8.05 30.58 -55.67
N ALA A 500 -8.20 29.74 -54.61
CA ALA A 500 -7.10 29.38 -53.72
C ALA A 500 -6.28 28.20 -54.30
N ARG A 501 -5.30 28.52 -55.16
CA ARG A 501 -4.31 27.56 -55.68
C ARG A 501 -3.17 27.40 -54.69
N GLY A 502 -2.49 26.23 -54.70
CA GLY A 502 -1.25 26.00 -53.96
C GLY A 502 -1.42 25.08 -52.73
N ALA A 503 -0.32 24.86 -52.02
CA ALA A 503 -0.27 24.12 -50.80
C ALA A 503 0.37 24.95 -49.68
N GLU A 504 -0.09 24.75 -48.44
CA GLU A 504 0.52 25.38 -47.26
C GLU A 504 0.84 24.30 -46.23
N PHE A 505 2.12 24.12 -45.92
CA PHE A 505 2.58 23.22 -44.85
C PHE A 505 2.89 24.06 -43.61
N VAL A 506 2.41 23.60 -42.45
CA VAL A 506 2.60 24.27 -41.17
C VAL A 506 3.36 23.36 -40.24
N LEU A 507 4.54 23.81 -39.82
CA LEU A 507 5.38 23.19 -38.78
C LEU A 507 5.15 23.95 -37.48
N THR A 508 4.69 23.24 -36.43
CA THR A 508 4.48 23.81 -35.08
C THR A 508 5.53 23.26 -34.13
N LEU A 509 6.34 24.13 -33.56
CA LEU A 509 7.50 23.84 -32.72
C LEU A 509 7.21 24.25 -31.26
N PRO A 510 7.69 23.52 -30.25
CA PRO A 510 7.58 23.96 -28.85
C PRO A 510 8.48 25.17 -28.60
N ALA A 511 7.96 26.20 -27.93
CA ALA A 511 8.72 27.35 -27.47
C ALA A 511 9.69 26.94 -26.35
N ALA A 512 10.89 27.50 -26.33
CA ALA A 512 11.85 27.23 -25.27
C ALA A 512 11.40 27.92 -23.97
N PRO A 513 11.35 27.20 -22.84
CA PRO A 513 10.91 27.77 -21.57
C PRO A 513 11.89 28.86 -21.10
N GLY A 514 11.37 30.08 -20.79
CA GLY A 514 12.12 31.12 -20.08
C GLY A 514 13.03 32.03 -20.94
N THR A 515 12.98 31.95 -22.25
CA THR A 515 13.72 32.90 -23.12
C THR A 515 12.85 34.12 -23.42
N ALA A 516 13.32 35.30 -22.96
CA ALA A 516 12.83 36.58 -23.47
C ALA A 516 13.07 36.69 -25.00
N PRO A 517 12.26 37.44 -25.75
CA PRO A 517 12.39 37.55 -27.20
C PRO A 517 13.80 37.96 -27.59
N LEU A 518 14.43 37.15 -28.44
CA LEU A 518 15.74 37.46 -29.01
C LEU A 518 15.57 38.60 -30.03
N GLN A 519 16.19 39.73 -29.78
CA GLN A 519 16.22 40.86 -30.74
C GLN A 519 16.78 40.39 -32.08
N PRO A 520 16.15 40.76 -33.22
CA PRO A 520 16.69 40.46 -34.52
C PRO A 520 18.03 41.17 -34.68
N ALA A 521 19.03 40.44 -35.19
CA ALA A 521 20.32 41.03 -35.55
C ALA A 521 20.09 42.22 -36.50
N GLN A 522 20.58 43.39 -36.12
CA GLN A 522 20.48 44.59 -36.96
C GLN A 522 21.18 44.34 -38.32
N PRO A 523 20.57 44.71 -39.45
CA PRO A 523 21.25 44.62 -40.71
C PRO A 523 22.45 45.58 -40.68
N LEU A 524 23.65 45.06 -40.95
CA LEU A 524 24.85 45.87 -41.20
C LEU A 524 24.54 46.85 -42.34
N SER A 525 24.44 48.14 -42.00
CA SER A 525 24.29 49.19 -42.95
C SER A 525 25.50 49.15 -43.92
N ALA A 526 25.26 48.87 -45.19
CA ALA A 526 26.22 49.05 -46.26
C ALA A 526 26.54 50.50 -46.29
N SER A 527 27.76 50.90 -45.86
CA SER A 527 28.36 52.16 -46.16
C SER A 527 28.78 52.14 -47.63
N ALA A 528 28.07 52.89 -48.48
CA ALA A 528 28.51 53.20 -49.83
C ALA A 528 29.67 54.18 -49.80
N PRO A 529 30.61 54.11 -50.76
CA PRO A 529 31.61 55.14 -50.98
C PRO A 529 31.03 56.41 -51.65
#